data_3e56c7a3f3bceb6f3c6b7b1e6a24ea87
#
_entry.id   3e56c7a3f3bceb6f3c6b7b1e6a24ea87
#
_cell.length_a   1.000
_cell.length_b   1.000
_cell.length_c   1.000
_cell.angle_alpha   90.00
_cell.angle_beta   90.00
_cell.angle_gamma   90.00
#
_symmetry.space_group_name_H-M   'P 1'
#
loop_
_entity.id
_entity.type
_entity.pdbx_description
1 polymer ?
#
loop_
_entity_poly.entity_id
_entity_poly.type
_entity_poly.pdbx_seq_one_letter_code
_entity_poly.pdbx_strand_id
1 'polypeptide(L)'
;AKFFTKGGRVKGCFMPIGTPEDILILCEGYATGASIYEATGEPVAVCFNSGNLVDVAKELSAKYPSSKIIIAGDDDHKLEKNIGRVKAIAAAKHIGGTTVFPVFDISYDEGCTDFNDLHRLCGLEEVKRQIYKAIHDSDKSVNRGSFVFYDSFHKAMKYLNCEDKSDYIDAMCEYGLFQKQAKLSPNIQGLFELIKPQLEANFRKRKNGNKGGRPPGS
;
A
#
# COMPACT_ATOMS: atom_id res chain seq x y z
N ALA A 1 -20.83 15.56 19.00
CA ALA A 1 -19.70 15.31 19.91
C ALA A 1 -19.64 13.82 20.21
N LYS A 2 -18.44 13.23 20.20
CA LYS A 2 -18.19 11.84 20.61
C LYS A 2 -17.92 11.82 22.12
N PHE A 3 -18.62 10.98 22.86
CA PHE A 3 -18.44 10.83 24.31
C PHE A 3 -17.89 9.44 24.61
N PHE A 4 -16.82 9.38 25.40
CA PHE A 4 -16.26 8.13 25.91
C PHE A 4 -16.61 7.97 27.39
N THR A 5 -16.71 6.74 27.84
CA THR A 5 -16.96 6.45 29.27
C THR A 5 -15.83 7.04 30.12
N LYS A 6 -16.19 7.80 31.15
CA LYS A 6 -15.22 8.43 32.08
C LYS A 6 -14.32 7.35 32.72
N GLY A 7 -13.01 7.49 32.56
CA GLY A 7 -12.03 6.52 33.06
C GLY A 7 -11.82 5.30 32.15
N GLY A 8 -12.52 5.18 31.04
CA GLY A 8 -12.30 4.12 30.04
C GLY A 8 -10.99 4.31 29.27
N ARG A 9 -10.29 3.20 28.96
CA ARG A 9 -9.12 3.22 28.10
C ARG A 9 -9.54 3.48 26.67
N VAL A 10 -8.96 4.48 26.02
CA VAL A 10 -9.18 4.79 24.59
C VAL A 10 -7.94 4.44 23.77
N LYS A 11 -6.76 4.72 24.32
CA LYS A 11 -5.46 4.53 23.64
C LYS A 11 -5.25 3.08 23.24
N GLY A 12 -5.02 2.83 21.96
CA GLY A 12 -4.84 1.51 21.38
C GLY A 12 -6.13 0.68 21.29
N CYS A 13 -7.28 1.22 21.72
CA CYS A 13 -8.57 0.53 21.60
C CYS A 13 -9.20 0.78 20.24
N PHE A 14 -9.81 -0.25 19.68
CA PHE A 14 -10.51 -0.19 18.39
C PHE A 14 -11.71 -1.13 18.41
N MET A 15 -12.62 -0.92 17.46
CA MET A 15 -13.72 -1.84 17.22
C MET A 15 -13.47 -2.57 15.90
N PRO A 16 -13.40 -3.91 15.90
CA PRO A 16 -13.23 -4.68 14.68
C PRO A 16 -14.56 -4.83 13.93
N ILE A 17 -14.49 -4.77 12.60
CA ILE A 17 -15.54 -5.21 11.67
C ILE A 17 -14.88 -6.24 10.76
N GLY A 18 -15.38 -7.49 10.78
CA GLY A 18 -14.74 -8.61 10.08
C GLY A 18 -13.50 -9.16 10.81
N THR A 19 -12.88 -10.17 10.23
CA THR A 19 -11.70 -10.86 10.77
C THR A 19 -10.49 -10.53 9.91
N PRO A 20 -9.36 -10.02 10.48
CA PRO A 20 -8.16 -9.71 9.72
C PRO A 20 -7.56 -10.93 9.03
N GLU A 21 -7.23 -10.76 7.75
CA GLU A 21 -6.54 -11.72 6.89
C GLU A 21 -5.34 -11.04 6.23
N ASP A 22 -5.27 -11.04 4.89
CA ASP A 22 -4.15 -10.43 4.14
C ASP A 22 -4.18 -8.90 4.16
N ILE A 23 -5.37 -8.31 4.25
CA ILE A 23 -5.59 -6.87 4.29
C ILE A 23 -6.31 -6.49 5.57
N LEU A 24 -5.95 -5.34 6.14
CA LEU A 24 -6.63 -4.73 7.29
C LEU A 24 -6.71 -3.23 7.06
N ILE A 25 -7.92 -2.67 7.14
CA ILE A 25 -8.14 -1.25 6.94
C ILE A 25 -8.40 -0.58 8.30
N LEU A 26 -7.73 0.53 8.58
CA LEU A 26 -7.98 1.35 9.76
C LEU A 26 -8.67 2.63 9.36
N CYS A 27 -9.68 3.05 10.13
CA CYS A 27 -10.37 4.32 9.93
C CYS A 27 -10.70 5.00 11.26
N GLU A 28 -11.10 6.28 11.21
CA GLU A 28 -11.49 7.02 12.42
C GLU A 28 -12.92 6.67 12.84
N GLY A 29 -13.88 6.81 11.93
CA GLY A 29 -15.31 6.76 12.24
C GLY A 29 -15.95 5.40 12.03
N TYR A 30 -16.99 5.07 12.85
CA TYR A 30 -17.74 3.83 12.67
C TYR A 30 -18.47 3.79 11.32
N ALA A 31 -19.15 4.88 10.95
CA ALA A 31 -19.89 4.96 9.70
C ALA A 31 -18.95 4.80 8.47
N THR A 32 -17.77 5.43 8.54
CA THR A 32 -16.70 5.26 7.56
C THR A 32 -16.27 3.80 7.45
N GLY A 33 -16.05 3.15 8.61
CA GLY A 33 -15.63 1.74 8.64
C GLY A 33 -16.70 0.79 8.12
N ALA A 34 -17.98 1.02 8.47
CA ALA A 34 -19.09 0.24 7.96
C ALA A 34 -19.24 0.36 6.44
N SER A 35 -19.14 1.59 5.89
CA SER A 35 -19.19 1.83 4.44
C SER A 35 -18.04 1.14 3.70
N ILE A 36 -16.83 1.16 4.25
CA ILE A 36 -15.69 0.47 3.66
C ILE A 36 -15.89 -1.04 3.69
N TYR A 37 -16.31 -1.60 4.81
CA TYR A 37 -16.56 -3.05 4.94
C TYR A 37 -17.67 -3.51 4.00
N GLU A 38 -18.77 -2.78 3.92
CA GLU A 38 -19.89 -3.10 3.03
C GLU A 38 -19.46 -3.06 1.55
N ALA A 39 -18.61 -2.08 1.18
CA ALA A 39 -18.13 -1.94 -0.19
C ALA A 39 -17.12 -3.00 -0.60
N THR A 40 -16.24 -3.43 0.31
CA THR A 40 -15.06 -4.23 -0.04
C THR A 40 -15.07 -5.65 0.50
N GLY A 41 -15.74 -5.89 1.62
CA GLY A 41 -15.61 -7.12 2.40
C GLY A 41 -14.32 -7.19 3.23
N GLU A 42 -13.39 -6.23 3.05
CA GLU A 42 -12.12 -6.21 3.78
C GLU A 42 -12.31 -5.84 5.25
N PRO A 43 -11.61 -6.51 6.19
CA PRO A 43 -11.74 -6.22 7.60
C PRO A 43 -11.29 -4.81 7.96
N VAL A 44 -12.03 -4.18 8.88
CA VAL A 44 -11.80 -2.80 9.31
C VAL A 44 -11.61 -2.71 10.82
N ALA A 45 -10.63 -1.92 11.26
CA ALA A 45 -10.46 -1.52 12.66
C ALA A 45 -10.86 -0.03 12.81
N VAL A 46 -11.95 0.21 13.53
CA VAL A 46 -12.45 1.57 13.82
C VAL A 46 -11.74 2.12 15.05
N CYS A 47 -10.98 3.21 14.89
CA CYS A 47 -10.14 3.80 15.95
C CYS A 47 -10.84 4.87 16.79
N PHE A 48 -12.06 5.29 16.41
CA PHE A 48 -12.94 6.27 17.03
C PHE A 48 -12.45 7.73 17.02
N ASN A 49 -11.16 7.98 16.91
CA ASN A 49 -10.59 9.33 16.73
C ASN A 49 -9.24 9.28 16.02
N SER A 50 -8.87 10.37 15.35
CA SER A 50 -7.61 10.47 14.60
C SER A 50 -6.36 10.37 15.49
N GLY A 51 -6.45 10.80 16.74
CA GLY A 51 -5.34 10.71 17.70
C GLY A 51 -4.97 9.27 18.07
N ASN A 52 -5.90 8.33 17.94
CA ASN A 52 -5.72 6.92 18.27
C ASN A 52 -5.17 6.07 17.10
N LEU A 53 -5.21 6.60 15.86
CA LEU A 53 -4.78 5.87 14.67
C LEU A 53 -3.36 5.32 14.79
N VAL A 54 -2.42 6.10 15.30
CA VAL A 54 -1.01 5.70 15.43
C VAL A 54 -0.84 4.53 16.41
N ASP A 55 -1.49 4.61 17.57
CA ASP A 55 -1.38 3.58 18.60
C ASP A 55 -2.03 2.27 18.16
N VAL A 56 -3.23 2.34 17.55
CA VAL A 56 -3.92 1.16 16.98
C VAL A 56 -3.12 0.55 15.83
N ALA A 57 -2.58 1.39 14.93
CA ALA A 57 -1.76 0.91 13.81
C ALA A 57 -0.53 0.13 14.29
N LYS A 58 0.16 0.61 15.32
CA LYS A 58 1.31 -0.09 15.92
C LYS A 58 0.92 -1.44 16.52
N GLU A 59 -0.15 -1.47 17.31
CA GLU A 59 -0.63 -2.71 17.95
C GLU A 59 -1.04 -3.75 16.90
N LEU A 60 -1.78 -3.32 15.87
CA LEU A 60 -2.26 -4.22 14.82
C LEU A 60 -1.16 -4.67 13.87
N SER A 61 -0.19 -3.81 13.55
CA SER A 61 0.99 -4.19 12.76
C SER A 61 1.86 -5.24 13.47
N ALA A 62 1.99 -5.13 14.78
CA ALA A 62 2.71 -6.14 15.57
C ALA A 62 1.93 -7.46 15.69
N LYS A 63 0.60 -7.38 15.81
CA LYS A 63 -0.28 -8.55 15.94
C LYS A 63 -0.47 -9.30 14.62
N TYR A 64 -0.51 -8.57 13.51
CA TYR A 64 -0.74 -9.10 12.15
C TYR A 64 0.41 -8.69 11.21
N PRO A 65 1.63 -9.21 11.41
CA PRO A 65 2.82 -8.77 10.68
C PRO A 65 2.80 -9.12 9.18
N SER A 66 1.96 -10.07 8.78
CA SER A 66 1.78 -10.46 7.38
C SER A 66 0.69 -9.67 6.67
N SER A 67 -0.21 -9.01 7.42
CA SER A 67 -1.31 -8.26 6.84
C SER A 67 -0.85 -6.91 6.33
N LYS A 68 -1.35 -6.54 5.16
CA LYS A 68 -1.17 -5.21 4.58
C LYS A 68 -2.13 -4.23 5.26
N ILE A 69 -1.57 -3.25 5.96
CA ILE A 69 -2.38 -2.26 6.68
C ILE A 69 -2.56 -0.99 5.85
N ILE A 70 -3.83 -0.64 5.63
CA ILE A 70 -4.26 0.57 4.91
C ILE A 70 -4.93 1.52 5.90
N ILE A 71 -4.53 2.78 5.92
CA ILE A 71 -5.16 3.82 6.75
C ILE A 71 -6.11 4.62 5.87
N ALA A 72 -7.41 4.41 6.04
CA ALA A 72 -8.46 5.20 5.42
C ALA A 72 -8.70 6.45 6.28
N GLY A 73 -8.08 7.55 5.89
CA GLY A 73 -8.13 8.82 6.62
C GLY A 73 -9.27 9.71 6.16
N ASP A 74 -9.75 10.56 7.08
CA ASP A 74 -10.66 11.65 6.77
C ASP A 74 -9.85 12.79 6.11
N ASP A 75 -10.45 13.51 5.17
CA ASP A 75 -9.85 14.61 4.42
C ASP A 75 -10.57 15.94 4.69
N ASP A 76 -10.30 16.51 5.86
CA ASP A 76 -10.87 17.80 6.30
C ASP A 76 -10.23 18.99 5.54
N HIS A 77 -10.20 18.92 4.22
CA HIS A 77 -9.46 19.86 3.36
C HIS A 77 -9.92 21.32 3.46
N LYS A 78 -11.11 21.59 3.98
CA LYS A 78 -11.62 22.96 4.23
C LYS A 78 -11.11 23.58 5.53
N LEU A 79 -10.51 22.78 6.40
CA LEU A 79 -9.93 23.28 7.65
C LEU A 79 -8.48 23.74 7.40
N GLU A 80 -8.09 24.84 8.02
CA GLU A 80 -6.70 25.36 7.95
C GLU A 80 -5.66 24.29 8.32
N LYS A 81 -6.02 23.41 9.25
CA LYS A 81 -5.23 22.22 9.60
C LYS A 81 -6.06 20.96 9.36
N ASN A 82 -5.72 20.25 8.31
CA ASN A 82 -6.32 18.93 8.02
C ASN A 82 -5.74 17.86 8.97
N ILE A 83 -6.26 17.85 10.20
CA ILE A 83 -5.74 17.00 11.29
C ILE A 83 -5.94 15.52 10.97
N GLY A 84 -7.09 15.12 10.42
CA GLY A 84 -7.39 13.74 10.02
C GLY A 84 -6.33 13.22 9.05
N ARG A 85 -6.07 13.96 7.99
CA ARG A 85 -5.05 13.62 6.98
C ARG A 85 -3.63 13.52 7.57
N VAL A 86 -3.23 14.49 8.39
CA VAL A 86 -1.89 14.49 9.03
C VAL A 86 -1.72 13.27 9.94
N LYS A 87 -2.73 12.92 10.73
CA LYS A 87 -2.69 11.76 11.63
C LYS A 87 -2.70 10.44 10.89
N ALA A 88 -3.49 10.31 9.83
CA ALA A 88 -3.50 9.12 8.98
C ALA A 88 -2.13 8.88 8.32
N ILE A 89 -1.50 9.92 7.74
CA ILE A 89 -0.16 9.85 7.17
C ILE A 89 0.88 9.46 8.23
N ALA A 90 0.80 10.05 9.43
CA ALA A 90 1.72 9.71 10.52
C ALA A 90 1.56 8.24 10.95
N ALA A 91 0.33 7.73 11.05
CA ALA A 91 0.06 6.33 11.38
C ALA A 91 0.65 5.38 10.33
N ALA A 92 0.39 5.63 9.05
CA ALA A 92 0.93 4.83 7.96
C ALA A 92 2.46 4.83 7.94
N LYS A 93 3.10 6.00 8.13
CA LYS A 93 4.55 6.12 8.18
C LYS A 93 5.18 5.30 9.31
N HIS A 94 4.54 5.22 10.46
CA HIS A 94 5.06 4.45 11.60
C HIS A 94 5.15 2.95 11.36
N ILE A 95 4.24 2.41 10.53
CA ILE A 95 4.15 0.96 10.29
C ILE A 95 4.61 0.56 8.89
N GLY A 96 5.04 1.51 8.05
CA GLY A 96 5.34 1.25 6.64
C GLY A 96 4.09 0.91 5.82
N GLY A 97 2.90 1.32 6.29
CA GLY A 97 1.62 1.10 5.64
C GLY A 97 1.30 2.17 4.58
N THR A 98 0.10 2.11 4.04
CA THR A 98 -0.40 3.01 2.99
C THR A 98 -1.58 3.81 3.51
N THR A 99 -1.76 5.03 2.98
CA THR A 99 -2.95 5.85 3.22
C THR A 99 -3.85 5.88 2.00
N VAL A 100 -5.15 5.99 2.25
CA VAL A 100 -6.15 6.33 1.24
C VAL A 100 -7.08 7.42 1.80
N PHE A 101 -7.44 8.36 0.95
CA PHE A 101 -8.36 9.44 1.29
C PHE A 101 -9.47 9.46 0.24
N PRO A 102 -10.72 9.80 0.63
CA PRO A 102 -11.81 9.90 -0.32
C PRO A 102 -11.54 11.04 -1.30
N VAL A 103 -11.82 10.79 -2.58
CA VAL A 103 -11.75 11.78 -3.64
C VAL A 103 -13.16 12.00 -4.15
N PHE A 104 -13.62 13.24 -4.08
CA PHE A 104 -14.93 13.64 -4.56
C PHE A 104 -14.80 14.37 -5.90
N ASP A 105 -15.83 14.26 -6.76
CA ASP A 105 -15.93 15.15 -7.89
C ASP A 105 -16.22 16.57 -7.42
N ILE A 106 -15.68 17.57 -8.12
CA ILE A 106 -15.76 19.00 -7.76
C ILE A 106 -17.22 19.46 -7.54
N SER A 107 -18.19 18.81 -8.21
CA SER A 107 -19.62 19.10 -8.06
C SER A 107 -20.22 18.71 -6.70
N TYR A 108 -19.53 17.89 -5.88
CA TYR A 108 -20.04 17.32 -4.63
C TYR A 108 -19.31 17.79 -3.37
N ASP A 109 -18.41 18.74 -3.49
CA ASP A 109 -17.41 19.07 -2.46
C ASP A 109 -17.95 19.89 -1.24
N GLU A 110 -19.26 20.01 -1.02
CA GLU A 110 -19.79 20.76 0.11
C GLU A 110 -19.73 19.95 1.42
N GLY A 111 -18.55 19.96 2.06
CA GLY A 111 -18.39 19.45 3.45
C GLY A 111 -18.21 17.94 3.56
N CYS A 112 -17.96 17.25 2.46
CA CYS A 112 -17.68 15.81 2.45
C CYS A 112 -16.23 15.56 2.78
N THR A 113 -15.95 14.65 3.74
CA THR A 113 -14.61 14.43 4.26
C THR A 113 -14.21 12.99 4.41
N ASP A 114 -15.15 12.04 4.39
CA ASP A 114 -14.88 10.65 4.68
C ASP A 114 -15.51 9.66 3.67
N PHE A 115 -15.18 8.38 3.79
CA PHE A 115 -15.72 7.34 2.90
C PHE A 115 -17.21 7.04 3.11
N ASN A 116 -17.80 7.42 4.23
CA ASN A 116 -19.25 7.34 4.39
C ASN A 116 -19.96 8.43 3.58
N ASP A 117 -19.37 9.63 3.52
CA ASP A 117 -19.87 10.67 2.62
C ASP A 117 -19.74 10.25 1.15
N LEU A 118 -18.61 9.65 0.78
CA LEU A 118 -18.40 9.09 -0.57
C LEU A 118 -19.43 7.99 -0.88
N HIS A 119 -19.71 7.09 0.07
CA HIS A 119 -20.74 6.07 -0.07
C HIS A 119 -22.13 6.71 -0.33
N ARG A 120 -22.51 7.69 0.46
CA ARG A 120 -23.83 8.35 0.35
C ARG A 120 -24.00 9.10 -0.98
N LEU A 121 -22.94 9.66 -1.53
CA LEU A 121 -22.99 10.47 -2.76
C LEU A 121 -22.78 9.65 -4.01
N CYS A 122 -21.84 8.72 -4.00
CA CYS A 122 -21.35 8.02 -5.19
C CYS A 122 -21.61 6.50 -5.16
N GLY A 123 -22.12 5.97 -4.03
CA GLY A 123 -22.40 4.55 -3.86
C GLY A 123 -21.20 3.69 -3.48
N LEU A 124 -21.47 2.43 -3.14
CA LEU A 124 -20.49 1.46 -2.67
C LEU A 124 -19.42 1.11 -3.71
N GLU A 125 -19.79 1.07 -4.98
CA GLU A 125 -18.84 0.74 -6.06
C GLU A 125 -17.70 1.78 -6.18
N GLU A 126 -18.00 3.05 -5.94
CA GLU A 126 -16.97 4.09 -5.96
C GLU A 126 -16.05 3.99 -4.74
N VAL A 127 -16.59 3.70 -3.55
CA VAL A 127 -15.79 3.41 -2.35
C VAL A 127 -14.85 2.24 -2.63
N LYS A 128 -15.40 1.13 -3.14
CA LYS A 128 -14.65 -0.06 -3.53
C LYS A 128 -13.51 0.25 -4.50
N ARG A 129 -13.83 0.99 -5.56
CA ARG A 129 -12.87 1.39 -6.59
C ARG A 129 -11.69 2.17 -6.00
N GLN A 130 -11.95 3.15 -5.12
CA GLN A 130 -10.91 3.98 -4.52
C GLN A 130 -10.04 3.19 -3.52
N ILE A 131 -10.66 2.36 -2.69
CA ILE A 131 -9.94 1.49 -1.73
C ILE A 131 -9.04 0.51 -2.48
N TYR A 132 -9.55 -0.25 -3.44
CA TYR A 132 -8.73 -1.22 -4.19
C TYR A 132 -7.67 -0.56 -5.07
N LYS A 133 -7.94 0.63 -5.62
CA LYS A 133 -6.90 1.41 -6.29
C LYS A 133 -5.73 1.71 -5.35
N ALA A 134 -5.99 2.14 -4.12
CA ALA A 134 -4.92 2.42 -3.15
C ALA A 134 -4.17 1.14 -2.75
N ILE A 135 -4.87 0.01 -2.59
CA ILE A 135 -4.28 -1.29 -2.32
C ILE A 135 -3.32 -1.69 -3.45
N HIS A 136 -3.76 -1.61 -4.72
CA HIS A 136 -2.94 -1.94 -5.89
C HIS A 136 -1.81 -0.94 -6.13
N ASP A 137 -2.05 0.35 -5.92
CA ASP A 137 -1.01 1.37 -6.10
C ASP A 137 0.06 1.28 -5.02
N SER A 138 -0.27 0.80 -3.82
CA SER A 138 0.72 0.49 -2.78
C SER A 138 1.58 -0.72 -3.18
N ASP A 139 1.03 -1.73 -3.83
CA ASP A 139 1.81 -2.84 -4.39
C ASP A 139 2.77 -2.34 -5.48
N LYS A 140 2.32 -1.43 -6.33
CA LYS A 140 3.17 -0.75 -7.31
C LYS A 140 4.20 0.18 -6.66
N SER A 141 3.91 0.82 -5.52
CA SER A 141 4.85 1.72 -4.83
C SER A 141 5.95 0.95 -4.11
N VAL A 142 5.66 -0.23 -3.58
CA VAL A 142 6.67 -1.21 -3.14
C VAL A 142 7.46 -1.72 -4.35
N ASN A 143 6.86 -1.67 -5.53
CA ASN A 143 7.35 -2.18 -6.80
C ASN A 143 7.68 -1.11 -7.85
N ARG A 144 7.89 0.16 -7.50
CA ARG A 144 8.70 1.08 -8.32
C ARG A 144 10.16 0.63 -8.29
N GLY A 145 10.30 -0.67 -8.54
CA GLY A 145 11.57 -1.30 -8.67
C GLY A 145 12.22 -0.83 -9.96
N SER A 146 13.44 -0.42 -9.87
CA SER A 146 14.34 -0.36 -11.00
C SER A 146 15.36 -1.47 -10.84
N PHE A 147 15.87 -1.99 -11.93
CA PHE A 147 17.11 -2.75 -11.94
C PHE A 147 18.05 -2.14 -12.96
N VAL A 148 19.35 -2.35 -12.78
CA VAL A 148 20.33 -1.84 -13.71
C VAL A 148 20.37 -2.77 -14.92
N PHE A 149 20.13 -2.19 -16.11
CA PHE A 149 20.27 -2.90 -17.37
C PHE A 149 21.72 -2.76 -17.85
N TYR A 150 22.46 -3.84 -17.83
CA TYR A 150 23.87 -3.84 -18.22
C TYR A 150 24.04 -4.04 -19.73
N ASP A 151 25.14 -3.51 -20.28
CA ASP A 151 25.53 -3.71 -21.68
C ASP A 151 25.65 -5.20 -22.06
N SER A 152 26.09 -6.04 -21.12
CA SER A 152 26.12 -7.49 -21.29
C SER A 152 24.75 -8.11 -21.63
N PHE A 153 23.66 -7.57 -21.03
CA PHE A 153 22.30 -8.03 -21.31
C PHE A 153 21.89 -7.69 -22.73
N HIS A 154 22.19 -6.47 -23.18
CA HIS A 154 21.94 -6.05 -24.55
C HIS A 154 22.74 -6.85 -25.56
N LYS A 155 24.01 -7.13 -25.27
CA LYS A 155 24.87 -7.93 -26.16
C LYS A 155 24.34 -9.35 -26.31
N ALA A 156 23.89 -9.99 -25.24
CA ALA A 156 23.28 -11.33 -25.29
C ALA A 156 22.06 -11.38 -26.21
N MET A 157 21.22 -10.34 -26.19
CA MET A 157 20.02 -10.27 -27.04
C MET A 157 20.30 -10.20 -28.54
N LYS A 158 21.49 -9.79 -28.96
CA LYS A 158 21.86 -9.72 -30.41
C LYS A 158 21.87 -11.07 -31.09
N TYR A 159 22.05 -12.13 -30.33
CA TYR A 159 22.12 -13.51 -30.84
C TYR A 159 20.80 -14.25 -30.77
N LEU A 160 19.74 -13.60 -30.27
CA LEU A 160 18.40 -14.18 -30.14
C LEU A 160 17.51 -13.77 -31.32
N ASN A 161 16.63 -14.68 -31.74
CA ASN A 161 15.53 -14.35 -32.66
C ASN A 161 14.49 -13.45 -31.95
N CYS A 162 13.47 -13.00 -32.67
CA CYS A 162 12.50 -12.04 -32.13
C CYS A 162 11.67 -12.61 -30.96
N GLU A 163 11.29 -13.87 -31.01
CA GLU A 163 10.49 -14.54 -29.98
C GLU A 163 11.33 -14.78 -28.72
N ASP A 164 12.48 -15.43 -28.83
CA ASP A 164 13.42 -15.64 -27.72
C ASP A 164 13.86 -14.32 -27.08
N LYS A 165 14.00 -13.23 -27.86
CA LYS A 165 14.33 -11.90 -27.35
C LYS A 165 13.22 -11.33 -26.48
N SER A 166 11.95 -11.48 -26.87
CA SER A 166 10.80 -11.04 -26.07
C SER A 166 10.77 -11.79 -24.73
N ASP A 167 10.84 -13.12 -24.79
CA ASP A 167 10.81 -13.96 -23.59
C ASP A 167 11.98 -13.67 -22.64
N TYR A 168 13.17 -13.39 -23.19
CA TYR A 168 14.34 -13.04 -22.41
C TYR A 168 14.18 -11.68 -21.71
N ILE A 169 13.61 -10.68 -22.39
CA ILE A 169 13.34 -9.35 -21.81
C ILE A 169 12.29 -9.49 -20.70
N ASP A 170 11.21 -10.21 -20.94
CA ASP A 170 10.14 -10.42 -19.96
C ASP A 170 10.68 -11.14 -18.73
N ALA A 171 11.48 -12.18 -18.91
CA ALA A 171 12.13 -12.87 -17.81
C ALA A 171 13.07 -11.99 -16.99
N MET A 172 13.86 -11.11 -17.65
CA MET A 172 14.71 -10.13 -16.96
C MET A 172 13.87 -9.15 -16.14
N CYS A 173 12.77 -8.66 -16.69
CA CYS A 173 11.87 -7.73 -16.01
C CYS A 173 11.18 -8.41 -14.81
N GLU A 174 10.58 -9.57 -15.02
CA GLU A 174 9.90 -10.33 -13.97
C GLU A 174 10.85 -10.71 -12.83
N TYR A 175 12.05 -11.19 -13.15
CA TYR A 175 13.02 -11.57 -12.14
C TYR A 175 13.70 -10.36 -11.48
N GLY A 176 14.12 -9.37 -12.24
CA GLY A 176 14.83 -8.18 -11.74
C GLY A 176 13.94 -7.31 -10.86
N LEU A 177 12.66 -7.21 -11.17
CA LEU A 177 11.70 -6.40 -10.44
C LEU A 177 11.01 -7.17 -9.30
N PHE A 178 10.61 -8.42 -9.56
CA PHE A 178 9.68 -9.17 -8.70
C PHE A 178 10.26 -10.48 -8.15
N GLN A 179 11.47 -10.89 -8.56
CA GLN A 179 12.09 -12.19 -8.23
C GLN A 179 11.24 -13.39 -8.66
N LYS A 180 10.39 -13.19 -9.67
CA LYS A 180 9.59 -14.27 -10.26
C LYS A 180 10.41 -14.98 -11.32
N GLN A 181 10.46 -16.32 -11.24
CA GLN A 181 11.17 -17.15 -12.21
C GLN A 181 10.23 -17.52 -13.35
N ALA A 182 10.60 -17.12 -14.57
CA ALA A 182 9.88 -17.51 -15.78
C ALA A 182 10.32 -18.92 -16.23
N LYS A 183 9.42 -19.63 -16.89
CA LYS A 183 9.74 -20.89 -17.58
C LYS A 183 10.27 -20.53 -18.97
N LEU A 184 11.56 -20.72 -19.19
CA LEU A 184 12.25 -20.32 -20.41
C LEU A 184 12.55 -21.53 -21.31
N SER A 185 12.67 -21.27 -22.62
CA SER A 185 13.16 -22.26 -23.56
C SER A 185 14.64 -22.58 -23.29
N PRO A 186 15.11 -23.80 -23.66
CA PRO A 186 16.51 -24.17 -23.46
C PRO A 186 17.51 -23.17 -24.07
N ASN A 187 17.15 -22.52 -25.18
CA ASN A 187 18.00 -21.56 -25.89
C ASN A 187 18.34 -20.33 -25.06
N ILE A 188 17.39 -19.83 -24.27
CA ILE A 188 17.54 -18.62 -23.48
C ILE A 188 17.80 -18.90 -22.00
N GLN A 189 17.49 -20.09 -21.51
CA GLN A 189 17.72 -20.48 -20.12
C GLN A 189 19.18 -20.30 -19.70
N GLY A 190 20.12 -20.77 -20.53
CA GLY A 190 21.55 -20.64 -20.25
C GLY A 190 22.01 -19.17 -20.20
N LEU A 191 21.51 -18.33 -21.11
CA LEU A 191 21.80 -16.89 -21.11
C LEU A 191 21.22 -16.19 -19.89
N PHE A 192 20.01 -16.60 -19.49
CA PHE A 192 19.36 -16.05 -18.32
C PHE A 192 20.11 -16.39 -17.02
N GLU A 193 20.57 -17.63 -16.86
CA GLU A 193 21.36 -18.04 -15.68
C GLU A 193 22.69 -17.25 -15.56
N LEU A 194 23.30 -16.81 -16.66
CA LEU A 194 24.51 -15.97 -16.63
C LEU A 194 24.25 -14.57 -16.05
N ILE A 195 23.05 -14.00 -16.27
CA ILE A 195 22.73 -12.65 -15.80
C ILE A 195 22.00 -12.64 -14.44
N LYS A 196 21.44 -13.76 -14.04
CA LYS A 196 20.67 -13.91 -12.79
C LYS A 196 21.40 -13.42 -11.54
N PRO A 197 22.70 -13.73 -11.31
CA PRO A 197 23.45 -13.22 -10.16
C PRO A 197 23.51 -11.68 -10.11
N GLN A 198 23.57 -11.02 -11.27
CA GLN A 198 23.59 -9.55 -11.35
C GLN A 198 22.23 -8.96 -11.01
N LEU A 199 21.14 -9.60 -11.48
CA LEU A 199 19.79 -9.21 -11.13
C LEU A 199 19.53 -9.37 -9.63
N GLU A 200 19.98 -10.47 -9.02
CA GLU A 200 19.89 -10.71 -7.57
C GLU A 200 20.70 -9.69 -6.76
N ALA A 201 21.91 -9.35 -7.22
CA ALA A 201 22.73 -8.33 -6.56
C ALA A 201 22.04 -6.96 -6.58
N ASN A 202 21.42 -6.59 -7.70
CA ASN A 202 20.64 -5.36 -7.83
C ASN A 202 19.42 -5.37 -6.89
N PHE A 203 18.71 -6.48 -6.83
CA PHE A 203 17.56 -6.63 -5.93
C PHE A 203 17.98 -6.49 -4.47
N ARG A 204 19.08 -7.13 -4.05
CA ARG A 204 19.62 -7.01 -2.68
C ARG A 204 20.06 -5.58 -2.35
N LYS A 205 20.75 -4.89 -3.26
CA LYS A 205 21.15 -3.47 -3.09
C LYS A 205 19.92 -2.57 -2.91
N ARG A 206 18.89 -2.77 -3.74
CA ARG A 206 17.63 -2.03 -3.64
C ARG A 206 16.92 -2.25 -2.31
N LYS A 207 16.78 -3.52 -1.88
CA LYS A 207 16.16 -3.89 -0.60
C LYS A 207 16.90 -3.29 0.60
N ASN A 208 18.22 -3.24 0.53
CA ASN A 208 19.06 -2.66 1.59
C ASN A 208 19.02 -1.12 1.58
N GLY A 209 18.97 -0.49 0.41
CA GLY A 209 18.80 0.97 0.26
C GLY A 209 17.49 1.49 0.82
N ASN A 210 16.42 0.71 0.71
CA ASN A 210 15.12 1.04 1.30
C ASN A 210 15.08 0.89 2.83
N LYS A 211 16.06 0.23 3.46
CA LYS A 211 16.13 0.02 4.92
C LYS A 211 16.89 1.09 5.70
N GLY A 212 17.58 2.03 5.04
CA GLY A 212 18.34 3.04 5.76
C GLY A 212 18.97 4.06 4.84
N GLY A 213 18.39 5.24 4.77
CA GLY A 213 19.14 6.45 4.51
C GLY A 213 20.05 6.71 5.71
N ARG A 214 21.31 7.11 5.46
CA ARG A 214 22.28 7.56 6.48
C ARG A 214 21.57 8.58 7.38
N PRO A 215 21.67 8.46 8.73
CA PRO A 215 21.10 9.46 9.61
C PRO A 215 21.69 10.84 9.25
N PRO A 216 20.90 11.92 9.30
CA PRO A 216 21.43 13.26 9.05
C PRO A 216 22.45 13.61 10.14
N GLY A 217 23.69 13.83 9.73
CA GLY A 217 24.73 14.58 10.41
C GLY A 217 25.18 14.06 11.79
N SER A 218 26.27 13.36 11.84
CA SER A 218 27.32 13.55 12.82
C SER A 218 28.45 14.33 12.16
#